data_15a5e3e7ca07fc576b1145bbf2198153
#
_entry.id   15a5e3e7ca07fc576b1145bbf2198153
#
_cell.length_a   1.000
_cell.length_b   1.000
_cell.length_c   1.000
_cell.angle_alpha   90.00
_cell.angle_beta   90.00
_cell.angle_gamma   90.00
#
_symmetry.space_group_name_H-M   'P 1'
#
loop_
_entity.id
_entity.type
_entity.pdbx_description
1 polymer ?
#
loop_
_entity_poly.entity_id
_entity_poly.type
_entity_poly.pdbx_seq_one_letter_code
_entity_poly.pdbx_strand_id
1 'polypeptide(L)'
;MIQTSIFDILYPKFTIDKPIRLIEMFAGYGSQALALKYLGVQFEHWKICEWAVKSIQAYKDIHFTDDNTDYSKYLSKDELIQRLYNVGISANYNEPMTLEQIKRLPEA
;
A
#
# COMPACT_ATOMS: atom_id res chain seq x y z
N MET A 1 3.77 31.57 -25.37
CA MET A 1 4.09 32.26 -24.10
C MET A 1 3.75 31.34 -22.94
N ILE A 2 4.71 31.07 -22.08
CA ILE A 2 4.47 30.24 -20.91
C ILE A 2 3.83 31.09 -19.83
N GLN A 3 2.64 30.73 -19.43
CA GLN A 3 1.98 31.44 -18.35
C GLN A 3 2.45 30.89 -17.01
N THR A 4 3.13 31.69 -16.23
CA THR A 4 3.60 31.32 -14.90
C THR A 4 2.51 31.63 -13.87
N SER A 5 2.06 30.63 -13.14
CA SER A 5 1.10 30.84 -12.06
C SER A 5 1.81 31.32 -10.80
N ILE A 6 1.03 31.95 -9.90
CA ILE A 6 1.57 32.37 -8.61
C ILE A 6 2.11 31.19 -7.78
N PHE A 7 1.53 30.01 -7.96
CA PHE A 7 2.00 28.79 -7.31
C PHE A 7 3.40 28.39 -7.77
N ASP A 8 3.73 28.59 -9.05
CA ASP A 8 5.06 28.29 -9.58
C ASP A 8 6.12 29.21 -8.97
N ILE A 9 5.74 30.44 -8.60
CA ILE A 9 6.63 31.39 -7.95
C ILE A 9 6.83 31.05 -6.47
N LEU A 10 5.74 30.71 -5.76
CA LEU A 10 5.77 30.44 -4.33
C LEU A 10 6.32 29.03 -4.01
N TYR A 11 6.12 28.09 -4.91
CA TYR A 11 6.53 26.67 -4.74
C TYR A 11 7.38 26.24 -5.93
N PRO A 12 8.70 26.50 -5.87
CA PRO A 12 9.59 26.12 -6.97
C PRO A 12 9.48 24.63 -7.28
N LYS A 13 9.39 24.31 -8.56
CA LYS A 13 9.38 22.90 -8.98
C LYS A 13 10.78 22.35 -8.95
N PHE A 14 10.94 21.21 -8.31
CA PHE A 14 12.18 20.45 -8.35
C PHE A 14 12.06 19.35 -9.39
N THR A 15 13.11 19.17 -10.19
CA THR A 15 13.17 18.07 -11.13
C THR A 15 13.77 16.85 -10.44
N ILE A 16 13.04 15.74 -10.52
CA ILE A 16 13.51 14.45 -9.97
C ILE A 16 13.86 13.55 -11.14
N ASP A 17 15.14 13.21 -11.27
CA ASP A 17 15.65 12.46 -12.41
C ASP A 17 15.43 10.95 -12.29
N LYS A 18 15.24 10.46 -11.08
CA LYS A 18 15.09 9.03 -10.81
C LYS A 18 13.73 8.75 -10.19
N PRO A 19 13.11 7.59 -10.50
CA PRO A 19 11.88 7.19 -9.84
C PRO A 19 12.06 7.08 -8.32
N ILE A 20 11.09 7.57 -7.57
CA ILE A 20 11.06 7.45 -6.12
C ILE A 20 10.58 6.05 -5.77
N ARG A 21 11.25 5.39 -4.84
CA ARG A 21 10.73 4.18 -4.22
C ARG A 21 9.90 4.57 -3.01
N LEU A 22 8.60 4.34 -3.10
CA LEU A 22 7.65 4.75 -2.06
C LEU A 22 7.47 3.62 -1.03
N ILE A 23 7.68 3.97 0.22
CA ILE A 23 7.33 3.11 1.36
C ILE A 23 6.22 3.84 2.11
N GLU A 24 5.05 3.24 2.16
CA GLU A 24 3.93 3.81 2.90
C GLU A 24 3.74 3.07 4.22
N MET A 25 4.01 3.76 5.31
CA MET A 25 3.67 3.30 6.66
C MET A 25 2.22 3.68 6.93
N PHE A 26 1.44 2.74 7.50
CA PHE A 26 0.01 2.96 7.72
C PHE A 26 -0.72 3.36 6.42
N ALA A 27 -0.53 2.54 5.39
CA ALA A 27 -0.88 2.92 4.01
C ALA A 27 -2.36 3.27 3.80
N GLY A 28 -3.28 2.65 4.51
CA GLY A 28 -4.71 2.87 4.30
C GLY A 28 -5.09 2.66 2.85
N TYR A 29 -5.65 3.69 2.22
CA TYR A 29 -6.00 3.68 0.80
C TYR A 29 -4.88 4.23 -0.10
N GLY A 30 -3.73 4.55 0.46
CA GLY A 30 -2.60 5.02 -0.32
C GLY A 30 -2.65 6.49 -0.70
N SER A 31 -2.97 7.37 0.25
CA SER A 31 -3.05 8.81 -0.02
C SER A 31 -1.71 9.41 -0.44
N GLN A 32 -0.59 8.91 0.08
CA GLN A 32 0.74 9.35 -0.33
C GLN A 32 1.03 8.99 -1.79
N ALA A 33 0.67 7.79 -2.20
CA ALA A 33 0.81 7.36 -3.60
C ALA A 33 -0.06 8.22 -4.52
N LEU A 34 -1.30 8.51 -4.13
CA LEU A 34 -2.19 9.39 -4.89
C LEU A 34 -1.60 10.80 -5.01
N ALA A 35 -1.02 11.33 -3.93
CA ALA A 35 -0.38 12.63 -3.95
C ALA A 35 0.77 12.68 -4.96
N LEU A 36 1.61 11.66 -5.02
CA LEU A 36 2.68 11.57 -6.00
C LEU A 36 2.15 11.48 -7.43
N LYS A 37 1.06 10.74 -7.65
CA LYS A 37 0.39 10.68 -8.96
C LYS A 37 -0.11 12.04 -9.42
N TYR A 38 -0.75 12.80 -8.53
CA TYR A 38 -1.25 14.13 -8.84
C TYR A 38 -0.12 15.13 -9.11
N LEU A 39 1.03 14.96 -8.47
CA LEU A 39 2.22 15.78 -8.74
C LEU A 39 2.93 15.41 -10.04
N GLY A 40 2.56 14.30 -10.66
CA GLY A 40 3.22 13.82 -11.87
C GLY A 40 4.62 13.27 -11.67
N VAL A 41 4.95 12.85 -10.46
CA VAL A 41 6.27 12.30 -10.12
C VAL A 41 6.30 10.82 -10.45
N GLN A 42 7.39 10.36 -11.10
CA GLN A 42 7.61 8.94 -11.30
C GLN A 42 7.98 8.27 -9.98
N PHE A 43 7.24 7.21 -9.64
CA PHE A 43 7.50 6.45 -8.42
C PHE A 43 7.07 5.00 -8.58
N GLU A 44 7.59 4.15 -7.72
CA GLU A 44 7.15 2.76 -7.62
C GLU A 44 6.67 2.45 -6.21
N HIS A 45 5.62 1.65 -6.11
CA HIS A 45 5.08 1.15 -4.84
C HIS A 45 6.04 0.08 -4.31
N TRP A 46 7.06 0.49 -3.57
CA TRP A 46 8.10 -0.44 -3.15
C TRP A 46 7.67 -1.31 -1.99
N LYS A 47 7.14 -0.69 -0.95
CA LYS A 47 6.65 -1.39 0.23
C LYS A 47 5.46 -0.65 0.82
N ILE A 48 4.52 -1.41 1.36
CA ILE A 48 3.42 -0.86 2.16
C ILE A 48 3.38 -1.55 3.51
N CYS A 49 2.96 -0.83 4.53
CA CYS A 49 2.71 -1.37 5.86
C CYS A 49 1.29 -1.01 6.27
N GLU A 50 0.45 -2.01 6.36
CA GLU A 50 -0.95 -1.86 6.72
C GLU A 50 -1.42 -3.14 7.42
N TRP A 51 -2.18 -2.99 8.48
CA TRP A 51 -2.68 -4.14 9.25
C TRP A 51 -4.13 -4.49 8.95
N ALA A 52 -4.91 -3.54 8.45
CA ALA A 52 -6.34 -3.74 8.21
C ALA A 52 -6.57 -4.43 6.87
N VAL A 53 -7.18 -5.61 6.89
CA VAL A 53 -7.42 -6.43 5.70
C VAL A 53 -8.19 -5.68 4.62
N LYS A 54 -9.24 -4.94 5.01
CA LYS A 54 -10.04 -4.15 4.05
C LYS A 54 -9.24 -3.03 3.41
N SER A 55 -8.36 -2.38 4.16
CA SER A 55 -7.49 -1.33 3.62
C SER A 55 -6.46 -1.89 2.66
N ILE A 56 -5.88 -3.05 2.96
CA ILE A 56 -4.96 -3.73 2.05
C ILE A 56 -5.64 -4.05 0.72
N GLN A 57 -6.86 -4.57 0.77
CA GLN A 57 -7.63 -4.88 -0.43
C GLN A 57 -7.96 -3.61 -1.23
N ALA A 58 -8.43 -2.57 -0.56
CA ALA A 58 -8.73 -1.29 -1.21
C ALA A 58 -7.48 -0.66 -1.85
N TYR A 59 -6.33 -0.73 -1.20
CA TYR A 59 -5.07 -0.26 -1.75
C TYR A 59 -4.73 -0.97 -3.07
N LYS A 60 -4.84 -2.29 -3.08
CA LYS A 60 -4.59 -3.08 -4.30
C LYS A 60 -5.54 -2.69 -5.43
N ASP A 61 -6.81 -2.50 -5.11
CA ASP A 61 -7.83 -2.15 -6.11
C ASP A 61 -7.61 -0.75 -6.69
N ILE A 62 -7.22 0.21 -5.85
CA ILE A 62 -7.02 1.61 -6.26
C ILE A 62 -5.73 1.78 -7.05
N HIS A 63 -4.63 1.15 -6.60
CA HIS A 63 -3.31 1.41 -7.14
C HIS A 63 -2.85 0.39 -8.18
N PHE A 64 -3.63 -0.67 -8.44
CA PHE A 64 -3.33 -1.71 -9.42
C PHE A 64 -1.87 -2.20 -9.31
N THR A 65 -1.46 -2.51 -8.08
CA THR A 65 -0.09 -2.98 -7.85
C THR A 65 0.14 -4.32 -8.52
N ASP A 66 1.30 -4.48 -9.15
CA ASP A 66 1.66 -5.69 -9.88
C ASP A 66 2.15 -6.84 -8.98
N ASP A 67 2.12 -6.65 -7.67
CA ASP A 67 2.53 -7.69 -6.74
C ASP A 67 1.44 -8.75 -6.61
N ASN A 68 1.47 -9.71 -7.53
CA ASN A 68 0.60 -10.87 -7.56
C ASN A 68 1.30 -12.11 -7.04
N THR A 69 2.28 -11.93 -6.14
CA THR A 69 3.03 -13.05 -5.57
C THR A 69 2.10 -13.99 -4.83
N ASP A 70 2.09 -15.25 -5.25
CA ASP A 70 1.32 -16.29 -4.59
C ASP A 70 2.22 -17.02 -3.59
N TYR A 71 2.11 -16.62 -2.33
CA TYR A 71 2.92 -17.19 -1.26
C TYR A 71 2.55 -18.63 -0.91
N SER A 72 1.39 -19.12 -1.38
CA SER A 72 1.00 -20.50 -1.16
C SER A 72 1.93 -21.50 -1.86
N LYS A 73 2.69 -21.04 -2.85
CA LYS A 73 3.72 -21.85 -3.51
C LYS A 73 4.96 -22.08 -2.65
N TYR A 74 5.18 -21.25 -1.65
CA TYR A 74 6.38 -21.27 -0.81
C TYR A 74 6.09 -21.67 0.63
N LEU A 75 4.89 -21.42 1.10
CA LEU A 75 4.48 -21.64 2.48
C LEU A 75 3.20 -22.45 2.53
N SER A 76 3.10 -23.34 3.50
CA SER A 76 1.84 -24.05 3.75
C SER A 76 0.76 -23.08 4.25
N LYS A 77 -0.50 -23.50 4.13
CA LYS A 77 -1.63 -22.71 4.62
C LYS A 77 -1.50 -22.41 6.12
N ASP A 78 -1.08 -23.38 6.91
CA ASP A 78 -0.89 -23.20 8.35
C ASP A 78 0.22 -22.20 8.68
N GLU A 79 1.31 -22.24 7.94
CA GLU A 79 2.39 -21.26 8.09
C GLU A 79 1.96 -19.84 7.71
N LEU A 80 1.19 -19.68 6.65
CA LEU A 80 0.64 -18.39 6.25
C LEU A 80 -0.29 -17.84 7.32
N ILE A 81 -1.19 -18.65 7.84
CA ILE A 81 -2.11 -18.27 8.91
C ILE A 81 -1.34 -17.83 10.14
N GLN A 82 -0.32 -18.59 10.54
CA GLN A 82 0.49 -18.26 11.70
C GLN A 82 1.25 -16.95 11.51
N ARG A 83 1.80 -16.70 10.33
CA ARG A 83 2.48 -15.43 10.03
C ARG A 83 1.53 -14.24 10.08
N LEU A 84 0.35 -14.36 9.52
CA LEU A 84 -0.66 -13.30 9.58
C LEU A 84 -1.10 -13.02 11.01
N TYR A 85 -1.25 -14.07 11.81
CA TYR A 85 -1.55 -13.92 13.23
C TYR A 85 -0.44 -13.19 13.98
N ASN A 86 0.81 -13.55 13.72
CA ASN A 86 1.98 -12.96 14.40
C ASN A 86 2.17 -11.47 14.09
N VAL A 87 1.86 -11.04 12.87
CA VAL A 87 1.93 -9.61 12.50
C VAL A 87 0.73 -8.81 12.97
N GLY A 88 -0.34 -9.47 13.41
CA GLY A 88 -1.48 -8.82 14.03
C GLY A 88 -2.41 -8.11 13.07
N ILE A 89 -2.73 -8.72 11.91
CA ILE A 89 -3.70 -8.12 10.97
C ILE A 89 -5.06 -7.92 11.63
N SER A 90 -5.80 -6.93 11.17
CA SER A 90 -7.07 -6.52 11.77
C SER A 90 -8.20 -6.46 10.75
N ALA A 91 -9.40 -6.88 11.17
CA ALA A 91 -10.61 -6.73 10.38
C ALA A 91 -11.38 -5.45 10.70
N ASN A 92 -11.23 -4.91 11.91
CA ASN A 92 -12.05 -3.82 12.41
C ASN A 92 -11.28 -2.57 12.84
N TYR A 93 -9.98 -2.50 12.59
CA TYR A 93 -9.08 -1.39 12.92
C TYR A 93 -8.84 -1.17 14.43
N ASN A 94 -9.43 -1.97 15.29
CA ASN A 94 -9.34 -1.79 16.75
C ASN A 94 -8.53 -2.87 17.43
N GLU A 95 -8.59 -4.09 16.93
CA GLU A 95 -7.91 -5.23 17.53
C GLU A 95 -7.42 -6.21 16.46
N PRO A 96 -6.38 -7.01 16.78
CA PRO A 96 -5.93 -8.05 15.88
C PRO A 96 -6.99 -9.13 15.68
N MET A 97 -6.95 -9.78 14.52
CA MET A 97 -7.79 -10.93 14.23
C MET A 97 -7.35 -12.15 15.04
N THR A 98 -8.32 -12.95 15.46
CA THR A 98 -8.04 -14.27 16.07
C THR A 98 -7.64 -15.28 14.99
N LEU A 99 -7.01 -16.39 15.41
CA LEU A 99 -6.68 -17.48 14.50
C LEU A 99 -7.91 -17.99 13.73
N GLU A 100 -9.04 -18.11 14.41
CA GLU A 100 -10.29 -18.57 13.78
C GLU A 100 -10.77 -17.62 12.69
N GLN A 101 -10.69 -16.32 12.95
CA GLN A 101 -11.06 -15.30 11.96
C GLN A 101 -10.12 -15.34 10.74
N ILE A 102 -8.83 -15.53 10.95
CA ILE A 102 -7.84 -15.61 9.85
C ILE A 102 -8.10 -16.84 8.99
N LYS A 103 -8.42 -17.99 9.62
CA LYS A 103 -8.74 -19.21 8.88
C LYS A 103 -9.95 -19.08 7.97
N ARG A 104 -10.85 -18.15 8.27
CA ARG A 104 -12.05 -17.87 7.47
C ARG A 104 -11.83 -16.88 6.34
N LEU A 105 -10.65 -16.27 6.22
CA LEU A 105 -10.36 -15.38 5.12
C LEU A 105 -10.39 -16.16 3.80
N PRO A 106 -11.00 -15.57 2.75
CA PRO A 106 -11.02 -16.21 1.45
C PRO A 106 -9.60 -16.36 0.91
N GLU A 107 -9.36 -17.46 0.20
CA GLU A 107 -8.12 -17.64 -0.55
C GLU A 107 -8.12 -16.64 -1.70
N ALA A 108 -7.24 -15.68 -1.63
CA ALA A 108 -7.04 -14.71 -2.70
C ALA A 108 -5.58 -14.69 -3.10
#